data_9bc7faa58a6bb4b86bf8c22a5a7ab2e3
#
_entry.id   9bc7faa58a6bb4b86bf8c22a5a7ab2e3
#
_cell.length_a   1.000
_cell.length_b   1.000
_cell.length_c   1.000
_cell.angle_alpha   90.00
_cell.angle_beta   90.00
_cell.angle_gamma   90.00
#
_symmetry.space_group_name_H-M   'P 1'
#
loop_
_entity.id
_entity.type
_entity.pdbx_description
1 polymer ?
#
loop_
_entity_poly.entity_id
_entity_poly.type
_entity_poly.pdbx_seq_one_letter_code
_entity_poly.pdbx_strand_id
1 'polypeptide(L)'
;MIQNLIHQYNLLPHPEGGYFKETYRSTESIPANGLPLRFPGERTFSTAIYFLLLKDLFSAFHRIKSDECWHFYEGDSLSVHVLHLDGTYELIRLGKNREE
;
A
#
# COMPACT_ATOMS: atom_id res chain seq x y z
N MET A 1 -5.05 21.03 -7.31
CA MET A 1 -5.08 19.66 -7.81
C MET A 1 -4.96 18.63 -6.69
N ILE A 2 -3.86 18.66 -5.93
CA ILE A 2 -3.65 17.69 -4.84
C ILE A 2 -4.68 17.85 -3.74
N GLN A 3 -4.95 19.07 -3.31
CA GLN A 3 -5.97 19.34 -2.29
C GLN A 3 -7.34 18.86 -2.73
N ASN A 4 -7.64 18.95 -4.03
CA ASN A 4 -8.90 18.47 -4.58
C ASN A 4 -9.02 16.96 -4.47
N LEU A 5 -7.92 16.24 -4.71
CA LEU A 5 -7.90 14.77 -4.58
C LEU A 5 -8.13 14.35 -3.14
N ILE A 6 -7.42 14.99 -2.21
CA ILE A 6 -7.57 14.68 -0.79
C ILE A 6 -9.02 14.89 -0.34
N HIS A 7 -9.60 16.01 -0.74
CA HIS A 7 -10.97 16.35 -0.37
C HIS A 7 -12.00 15.44 -1.05
N GLN A 8 -11.84 15.23 -2.36
CA GLN A 8 -12.79 14.45 -3.16
C GLN A 8 -12.92 13.01 -2.67
N TYR A 9 -11.81 12.40 -2.29
CA TYR A 9 -11.79 11.01 -1.86
C TYR A 9 -11.72 10.84 -0.34
N ASN A 10 -11.80 11.94 0.41
CA ASN A 10 -11.74 11.91 1.88
C ASN A 10 -10.49 11.22 2.39
N LEU A 11 -9.34 11.53 1.78
CA LEU A 11 -8.09 10.89 2.14
C LEU A 11 -7.61 11.39 3.49
N LEU A 12 -6.98 10.50 4.24
CA LEU A 12 -6.42 10.76 5.56
C LEU A 12 -4.92 10.53 5.56
N PRO A 13 -4.16 11.22 6.44
CA PRO A 13 -2.73 10.96 6.53
C PRO A 13 -2.44 9.51 6.90
N HIS A 14 -1.44 8.92 6.23
CA HIS A 14 -1.00 7.56 6.49
C HIS A 14 0.17 7.58 7.49
N PRO A 15 0.23 6.63 8.45
CA PRO A 15 1.31 6.62 9.45
C PRO A 15 2.71 6.54 8.87
N GLU A 16 2.91 5.83 7.75
CA GLU A 16 4.22 5.70 7.10
C GLU A 16 4.48 6.76 6.04
N GLY A 17 3.57 7.71 5.85
CA GLY A 17 3.67 8.79 4.86
C GLY A 17 2.58 8.69 3.81
N GLY A 18 2.27 9.83 3.17
CA GLY A 18 1.21 9.90 2.17
C GLY A 18 -0.17 9.98 2.78
N TYR A 19 -1.19 9.85 1.92
CA TYR A 19 -2.60 9.91 2.30
C TYR A 19 -3.32 8.68 1.78
N PHE A 20 -4.35 8.23 2.49
CA PHE A 20 -5.06 7.01 2.11
C PHE A 20 -6.54 7.05 2.47
N LYS A 21 -7.29 6.17 1.83
CA LYS A 21 -8.69 5.90 2.18
C LYS A 21 -8.96 4.44 1.90
N GLU A 22 -9.46 3.71 2.89
CA GLU A 22 -9.89 2.33 2.67
C GLU A 22 -11.14 2.34 1.80
N THR A 23 -11.08 1.67 0.66
CA THR A 23 -12.16 1.62 -0.32
C THR A 23 -12.93 0.31 -0.29
N TYR A 24 -12.31 -0.73 0.27
CA TYR A 24 -12.94 -2.04 0.36
C TYR A 24 -12.39 -2.81 1.55
N ARG A 25 -13.26 -3.51 2.21
CA ARG A 25 -12.91 -4.48 3.25
C ARG A 25 -13.86 -5.66 3.13
N SER A 26 -13.32 -6.87 2.98
CA SER A 26 -14.14 -8.08 2.93
C SER A 26 -14.94 -8.23 4.23
N THR A 27 -16.18 -8.69 4.10
CA THR A 27 -17.01 -9.00 5.27
C THR A 27 -16.64 -10.34 5.89
N GLU A 28 -15.85 -11.14 5.19
CA GLU A 28 -15.41 -12.45 5.66
C GLU A 28 -14.01 -12.38 6.20
N SER A 29 -13.71 -13.20 7.19
CA SER A 29 -12.40 -13.21 7.82
C SER A 29 -11.95 -14.64 8.13
N ILE A 30 -10.65 -14.77 8.39
CA ILE A 30 -10.01 -16.04 8.75
C ILE A 30 -9.66 -15.94 10.23
N PRO A 31 -10.12 -16.88 11.07
CA PRO A 31 -9.76 -16.87 12.49
C PRO A 31 -8.27 -17.12 12.67
N ALA A 32 -7.75 -16.70 13.82
CA ALA A 32 -6.31 -16.78 14.10
C ALA A 32 -5.76 -18.21 13.93
N ASN A 33 -6.54 -19.22 14.31
CA ASN A 33 -6.09 -20.62 14.22
C ASN A 33 -6.06 -21.15 12.78
N GLY A 34 -6.60 -20.39 11.82
CA GLY A 34 -6.51 -20.73 10.39
C GLY A 34 -5.40 -19.99 9.67
N LEU A 35 -4.57 -19.24 10.39
CA LEU A 35 -3.51 -18.40 9.83
C LEU A 35 -2.15 -18.83 10.33
N PRO A 36 -1.07 -18.51 9.56
CA PRO A 36 0.29 -18.70 10.06
C PRO A 36 0.52 -17.93 11.37
N LEU A 37 1.49 -18.43 12.16
CA LEU A 37 1.77 -17.86 13.49
C LEU A 37 2.18 -16.40 13.47
N ARG A 38 2.66 -15.88 12.35
CA ARG A 38 3.05 -14.47 12.25
C ARG A 38 1.86 -13.51 12.40
N PHE A 39 0.63 -14.01 12.30
CA PHE A 39 -0.57 -13.20 12.48
C PHE A 39 -1.08 -13.35 13.92
N PRO A 40 -1.14 -12.25 14.68
CA PRO A 40 -1.53 -12.34 16.10
C PRO A 40 -3.03 -12.48 16.33
N GLY A 41 -3.85 -12.33 15.30
CA GLY A 41 -5.30 -12.40 15.45
C GLY A 41 -6.00 -12.62 14.13
N GLU A 42 -7.31 -12.55 14.18
CA GLU A 42 -8.19 -12.68 13.02
C GLU A 42 -7.82 -11.69 11.92
N ARG A 43 -7.97 -12.11 10.66
CA ARG A 43 -7.73 -11.24 9.50
C ARG A 43 -8.89 -11.32 8.53
N THR A 44 -9.33 -10.19 8.03
CA THR A 44 -10.28 -10.14 6.91
C THR A 44 -9.63 -10.73 5.66
N PHE A 45 -10.42 -11.25 4.73
CA PHE A 45 -9.89 -11.88 3.52
C PHE A 45 -9.03 -10.91 2.71
N SER A 46 -9.50 -9.67 2.52
CA SER A 46 -8.76 -8.67 1.76
C SER A 46 -9.28 -7.27 2.03
N THR A 47 -8.43 -6.31 1.79
CA THR A 47 -8.78 -4.88 1.84
C THR A 47 -8.18 -4.19 0.62
N ALA A 48 -8.71 -3.03 0.27
CA ALA A 48 -8.13 -2.16 -0.74
C ALA A 48 -8.16 -0.72 -0.24
N ILE A 49 -7.16 0.05 -0.63
CA ILE A 49 -7.10 1.47 -0.30
C ILE A 49 -6.77 2.27 -1.56
N TYR A 50 -7.20 3.53 -1.59
CA TYR A 50 -6.55 4.53 -2.42
C TYR A 50 -5.36 5.06 -1.64
N PHE A 51 -4.28 5.32 -2.32
CA PHE A 51 -3.07 5.86 -1.71
C PHE A 51 -2.52 6.99 -2.57
N LEU A 52 -2.28 8.13 -1.94
CA LEU A 52 -1.73 9.32 -2.59
C LEU A 52 -0.40 9.65 -1.96
N LEU A 53 0.65 9.68 -2.78
CA LEU A 53 1.99 10.07 -2.33
C LEU A 53 2.36 11.36 -3.03
N LEU A 54 2.67 12.39 -2.25
CA LEU A 54 3.02 13.70 -2.77
C LEU A 54 4.48 13.74 -3.20
N LYS A 55 4.78 14.65 -4.14
CA LYS A 55 6.15 14.92 -4.55
C LYS A 55 6.99 15.28 -3.32
N ASP A 56 8.23 14.83 -3.30
CA ASP A 56 9.20 15.09 -2.24
C ASP A 56 8.86 14.42 -0.90
N LEU A 57 7.82 13.57 -0.88
CA LEU A 57 7.50 12.76 0.27
C LEU A 57 7.71 11.29 -0.06
N PHE A 58 7.79 10.47 0.95
CA PHE A 58 7.97 9.03 0.77
C PHE A 58 7.20 8.27 1.84
N SER A 59 6.86 7.03 1.50
CA SER A 59 6.32 6.09 2.47
C SER A 59 7.50 5.34 3.09
N ALA A 60 7.61 5.35 4.40
CA ALA A 60 8.74 4.74 5.10
C ALA A 60 8.75 3.23 4.90
N PHE A 61 9.95 2.63 4.93
CA PHE A 61 10.08 1.19 4.94
C PHE A 61 9.29 0.60 6.09
N HIS A 62 8.53 -0.44 5.80
CA HIS A 62 7.81 -1.19 6.83
C HIS A 62 7.69 -2.63 6.39
N ARG A 63 7.56 -3.53 7.35
CA ARG A 63 7.40 -4.95 7.08
C ARG A 63 5.90 -5.26 7.02
N ILE A 64 5.51 -5.98 5.98
CA ILE A 64 4.13 -6.43 5.83
C ILE A 64 4.07 -7.94 6.06
N LYS A 65 2.95 -8.40 6.59
CA LYS A 65 2.73 -9.81 6.92
C LYS A 65 1.99 -10.57 5.84
N SER A 66 1.39 -9.85 4.92
CA SER A 66 0.62 -10.39 3.79
C SER A 66 1.11 -9.79 2.50
N ASP A 67 0.73 -10.38 1.39
CA ASP A 67 1.02 -9.83 0.08
C ASP A 67 0.28 -8.52 -0.12
N GLU A 68 0.86 -7.66 -0.94
CA GLU A 68 0.34 -6.35 -1.23
C GLU A 68 0.41 -6.13 -2.72
N CYS A 69 -0.70 -5.71 -3.34
CA CYS A 69 -0.73 -5.38 -4.76
C CYS A 69 -0.84 -3.87 -4.93
N TRP A 70 -0.02 -3.34 -5.80
CA TRP A 70 -0.02 -1.92 -6.12
C TRP A 70 -0.54 -1.71 -7.53
N HIS A 71 -1.52 -0.84 -7.69
CA HIS A 71 -2.12 -0.52 -8.98
C HIS A 71 -1.93 0.96 -9.26
N PHE A 72 -1.26 1.29 -10.35
CA PHE A 72 -1.03 2.68 -10.73
C PHE A 72 -2.29 3.24 -11.41
N TYR A 73 -2.75 4.38 -10.94
CA TYR A 73 -3.88 5.06 -11.57
C TYR A 73 -3.46 6.34 -12.26
N GLU A 74 -2.70 7.20 -11.60
CA GLU A 74 -2.49 8.55 -12.07
C GLU A 74 -1.25 9.17 -11.43
N GLY A 75 -0.61 10.10 -12.17
CA GLY A 75 0.53 10.84 -11.66
C GLY A 75 1.85 10.43 -12.28
N ASP A 76 2.93 10.83 -11.63
CA ASP A 76 4.28 10.48 -12.05
C ASP A 76 4.63 9.07 -11.62
N SER A 77 5.66 8.51 -12.23
CA SER A 77 6.13 7.17 -11.87
C SER A 77 6.57 7.10 -10.42
N LEU A 78 6.30 5.98 -9.79
CA LEU A 78 6.63 5.72 -8.40
C LEU A 78 7.70 4.62 -8.34
N SER A 79 8.71 4.84 -7.49
CA SER A 79 9.72 3.82 -7.22
C SER A 79 9.35 3.08 -5.94
N VAL A 80 9.26 1.76 -6.04
CA VAL A 80 9.01 0.91 -4.88
C VAL A 80 10.30 0.15 -4.56
N HIS A 81 10.85 0.41 -3.39
CA HIS A 81 12.09 -0.20 -2.92
C HIS A 81 11.73 -1.41 -2.06
N VAL A 82 12.20 -2.58 -2.46
CA VAL A 82 11.89 -3.82 -1.77
C VAL A 82 13.17 -4.40 -1.18
N LEU A 83 13.16 -4.64 0.12
CA LEU A 83 14.24 -5.34 0.81
C LEU A 83 13.71 -6.72 1.18
N HIS A 84 14.24 -7.74 0.50
CA HIS A 84 13.80 -9.10 0.73
C HIS A 84 14.39 -9.68 2.01
N LEU A 85 13.74 -10.73 2.53
CA LEU A 85 14.18 -11.36 3.79
C LEU A 85 15.58 -11.96 3.70
N ASP A 86 16.04 -12.33 2.50
CA ASP A 86 17.38 -12.85 2.28
C ASP A 86 18.45 -11.77 2.17
N GLY A 87 18.04 -10.49 2.32
CA GLY A 87 18.95 -9.36 2.26
C GLY A 87 19.11 -8.75 0.87
N THR A 88 18.50 -9.32 -0.15
CA THR A 88 18.57 -8.75 -1.50
C THR A 88 17.63 -7.55 -1.63
N TYR A 89 18.02 -6.62 -2.51
CA TYR A 89 17.26 -5.41 -2.77
C TYR A 89 16.72 -5.43 -4.19
N GLU A 90 15.49 -4.96 -4.34
CA GLU A 90 14.85 -4.85 -5.64
C GLU A 90 14.18 -3.49 -5.76
N LEU A 91 14.31 -2.86 -6.94
CA LEU A 91 13.62 -1.62 -7.27
C LEU A 91 12.56 -1.90 -8.32
N ILE A 92 11.32 -1.57 -8.00
CA ILE A 92 10.21 -1.73 -8.93
C ILE A 92 9.70 -0.35 -9.32
N ARG A 93 9.58 -0.09 -10.61
CA ARG A 93 9.00 1.14 -11.13
C ARG A 93 7.54 0.93 -11.50
N LEU A 94 6.69 1.80 -11.01
CA LEU A 94 5.26 1.72 -11.24
C LEU A 94 4.79 3.01 -11.90
N GLY A 95 4.23 2.92 -13.11
CA GLY A 95 3.80 4.09 -13.85
C GLY A 95 3.22 3.73 -15.20
N LYS A 96 2.97 4.75 -16.03
CA LYS A 96 2.44 4.56 -17.36
C LYS A 96 3.48 4.16 -18.39
N ASN A 97 4.73 4.51 -18.14
CA ASN A 97 5.83 4.21 -19.05
C ASN A 97 6.41 2.84 -18.71
N ARG A 98 6.21 1.88 -19.62
CA ARG A 98 6.63 0.50 -19.40
C ARG A 98 8.15 0.31 -19.34
N GLU A 99 8.90 1.29 -19.81
CA GLU A 99 10.37 1.22 -19.83
C GLU A 99 10.99 1.72 -18.53
N GLU A 100 10.20 2.27 -17.65
CA GLU A 100 10.69 2.76 -16.37
C GLU A 100 10.85 1.66 -15.33
#